data_db20f82341196f96aa0cef74edb05b5c
#
_entry.id   db20f82341196f96aa0cef74edb05b5c
#
_cell.length_a   1.000
_cell.length_b   1.000
_cell.length_c   1.000
_cell.angle_alpha   90.00
_cell.angle_beta   90.00
_cell.angle_gamma   90.00
#
_symmetry.space_group_name_H-M   'P 1'
#
loop_
_entity.id
_entity.type
_entity.pdbx_description
1 polymer ?
#
loop_
_entity_poly.entity_id
_entity_poly.type
_entity_poly.pdbx_seq_one_letter_code
_entity_poly.pdbx_strand_id
1 'polypeptide(L)'
;MCGIAGILSKSNPVQVQELKAMTDIIYHRGPDGDGHWINETGNVGFGHRRLSIIDLSNHASQPMHFGNGRYTITFNGEIYNYLELRASLVKEGVTFSSNSDTEVLLALYAKKGVACLEELDGMFAFAIWDELEKVLFCARDRFGEKPFHYAFSNDGKFIFGSEIKQLFEVGIERKINQKILYNFLQNHHVLHDPRNPEQTFYQKVQRLEPAHYMIVTPDLRIQKKRYWDLDMARENHEISIQDAADKFYELMEQSVKLRLRSDVPVGSSLSGGLDSSTIVCLIDKLNTNQSIRQKTFSARFKNFERDEGKFMQMVIDSTNADPHFTFPDENKFVSDFKKVCWHQEEPFGGPSVFAQWEVMKLAKEQNVTVLLDGQGADESLAGYHYFFHTYLNELKRNNSPLYENELTAYRNRHNPNYGLEQSHSTNKQKSIEDKLKDLVRPIYRTFRPLKPESPSGQGTDFLNKEFTSQFESNEKLPEHTGGLKEQLYVNNCVIGLNNLLRFADRNSMAFSREMRLPFLSHHLVEFLFSLPNEFKIQDGWTKFVMRKAFETILPKEITWRVDKIGYEPPQSRWMENKEIKDLIESSIVDLEKEGIINKKRKATGKSDEWNSLVVSETLFN
;
A
#
# COMPACT_ATOMS: atom_id res chain seq x y z
N MET A 1 -9.20 -10.17 -8.57
CA MET A 1 -9.45 -9.84 -7.13
C MET A 1 -10.94 -9.83 -6.84
N CYS A 2 -11.30 -10.10 -5.59
CA CYS A 2 -12.68 -10.34 -5.19
C CYS A 2 -13.10 -9.40 -4.05
N GLY A 3 -14.31 -9.60 -3.56
CA GLY A 3 -14.78 -9.01 -2.31
C GLY A 3 -15.28 -10.10 -1.38
N ILE A 4 -14.81 -10.09 -0.14
CA ILE A 4 -15.26 -11.03 0.89
C ILE A 4 -16.16 -10.32 1.91
N ALA A 5 -17.06 -11.10 2.49
CA ALA A 5 -17.92 -10.72 3.61
C ALA A 5 -18.13 -11.93 4.53
N GLY A 6 -18.32 -11.67 5.81
CA GLY A 6 -18.69 -12.75 6.71
C GLY A 6 -19.17 -12.27 8.07
N ILE A 7 -19.96 -13.15 8.70
CA ILE A 7 -20.54 -12.93 10.02
C ILE A 7 -20.38 -14.22 10.82
N LEU A 8 -19.84 -14.10 12.03
CA LEU A 8 -19.91 -15.13 13.07
C LEU A 8 -20.77 -14.58 14.22
N SER A 9 -21.88 -15.24 14.50
CA SER A 9 -22.85 -14.80 15.51
C SER A 9 -22.83 -15.70 16.74
N LYS A 10 -22.84 -15.08 17.91
CA LYS A 10 -22.93 -15.79 19.21
C LYS A 10 -24.35 -16.23 19.54
N SER A 11 -25.35 -15.47 19.15
CA SER A 11 -26.71 -15.62 19.67
C SER A 11 -27.78 -15.71 18.59
N ASN A 12 -27.80 -14.78 17.66
CA ASN A 12 -28.83 -14.68 16.64
C ASN A 12 -28.37 -15.34 15.32
N PRO A 13 -29.23 -16.12 14.63
CA PRO A 13 -28.85 -16.65 13.32
C PRO A 13 -28.50 -15.56 12.33
N VAL A 14 -27.46 -15.80 11.53
CA VAL A 14 -27.07 -14.97 10.40
C VAL A 14 -28.16 -15.01 9.36
N GLN A 15 -28.55 -13.85 8.84
CA GLN A 15 -29.55 -13.75 7.79
C GLN A 15 -28.88 -13.58 6.42
N VAL A 16 -29.37 -14.26 5.40
CA VAL A 16 -28.84 -14.14 4.04
C VAL A 16 -28.91 -12.70 3.53
N GLN A 17 -29.90 -11.93 3.97
CA GLN A 17 -30.07 -10.51 3.62
C GLN A 17 -28.92 -9.65 4.14
N GLU A 18 -28.36 -9.97 5.31
CA GLU A 18 -27.17 -9.28 5.84
C GLU A 18 -25.96 -9.52 4.92
N LEU A 19 -25.69 -10.78 4.55
CA LEU A 19 -24.61 -11.12 3.63
C LEU A 19 -24.80 -10.47 2.26
N LYS A 20 -26.06 -10.46 1.77
CA LYS A 20 -26.39 -9.84 0.49
C LYS A 20 -26.16 -8.33 0.53
N ALA A 21 -26.60 -7.62 1.55
CA ALA A 21 -26.34 -6.19 1.71
C ALA A 21 -24.82 -5.89 1.70
N MET A 22 -24.03 -6.69 2.45
CA MET A 22 -22.57 -6.56 2.49
C MET A 22 -21.92 -6.82 1.12
N THR A 23 -22.42 -7.75 0.33
CA THR A 23 -21.83 -8.05 -0.99
C THR A 23 -22.32 -7.10 -2.08
N ASP A 24 -23.56 -6.62 -2.03
CA ASP A 24 -24.13 -5.73 -3.04
C ASP A 24 -23.43 -4.37 -3.07
N ILE A 25 -23.10 -3.81 -1.89
CA ILE A 25 -22.42 -2.50 -1.79
C ILE A 25 -21.00 -2.53 -2.40
N ILE A 26 -20.38 -3.70 -2.53
CA ILE A 26 -19.07 -3.90 -3.13
C ILE A 26 -19.11 -4.62 -4.49
N TYR A 27 -20.21 -4.54 -5.22
CA TYR A 27 -20.37 -5.13 -6.55
C TYR A 27 -19.19 -4.83 -7.50
N HIS A 28 -18.65 -3.60 -7.41
CA HIS A 28 -17.50 -3.15 -8.21
C HIS A 28 -16.24 -3.99 -8.04
N ARG A 29 -16.08 -4.70 -6.92
CA ARG A 29 -14.91 -5.57 -6.69
C ARG A 29 -14.98 -6.85 -7.50
N GLY A 30 -16.16 -7.40 -7.72
CA GLY A 30 -16.34 -8.67 -8.40
C GLY A 30 -17.66 -8.76 -9.14
N PRO A 31 -17.73 -8.21 -10.36
CA PRO A 31 -18.97 -8.18 -11.15
C PRO A 31 -19.30 -9.52 -11.83
N ASP A 32 -18.37 -10.49 -11.84
CA ASP A 32 -18.51 -11.73 -12.61
C ASP A 32 -19.35 -12.79 -11.90
N GLY A 33 -19.59 -12.63 -10.59
CA GLY A 33 -20.42 -13.54 -9.82
C GLY A 33 -20.52 -13.18 -8.35
N ASP A 34 -21.48 -13.80 -7.69
CA ASP A 34 -21.67 -13.72 -6.25
C ASP A 34 -21.98 -15.09 -5.66
N GLY A 35 -21.76 -15.23 -4.35
CA GLY A 35 -22.13 -16.43 -3.61
C GLY A 35 -22.35 -16.13 -2.14
N HIS A 36 -23.31 -16.83 -1.55
CA HIS A 36 -23.65 -16.74 -0.13
C HIS A 36 -23.81 -18.13 0.45
N TRP A 37 -23.29 -18.32 1.64
CA TRP A 37 -23.39 -19.57 2.39
C TRP A 37 -23.65 -19.29 3.86
N ILE A 38 -24.48 -20.09 4.47
CA ILE A 38 -24.73 -20.11 5.92
C ILE A 38 -24.60 -21.56 6.36
N ASN A 39 -23.88 -21.81 7.46
CA ASN A 39 -23.75 -23.16 7.97
C ASN A 39 -25.07 -23.70 8.57
N GLU A 40 -25.14 -25.02 8.83
CA GLU A 40 -26.38 -25.69 9.29
C GLU A 40 -26.92 -25.12 10.61
N THR A 41 -26.03 -24.66 11.50
CA THR A 41 -26.42 -24.07 12.78
C THR A 41 -26.86 -22.62 12.68
N GLY A 42 -26.67 -22.01 11.51
CA GLY A 42 -27.04 -20.61 11.25
C GLY A 42 -26.15 -19.57 11.92
N ASN A 43 -25.07 -19.96 12.58
CA ASN A 43 -24.23 -19.04 13.34
C ASN A 43 -23.04 -18.48 12.56
N VAL A 44 -22.73 -19.03 11.38
CA VAL A 44 -21.68 -18.55 10.48
C VAL A 44 -22.24 -18.33 9.10
N GLY A 45 -21.93 -17.19 8.49
CA GLY A 45 -22.29 -16.92 7.11
C GLY A 45 -21.15 -16.23 6.36
N PHE A 46 -20.94 -16.63 5.10
CA PHE A 46 -19.98 -16.03 4.19
C PHE A 46 -20.66 -15.49 2.94
N GLY A 47 -20.17 -14.34 2.48
CA GLY A 47 -20.51 -13.75 1.20
C GLY A 47 -19.27 -13.51 0.36
N HIS A 48 -19.42 -13.55 -0.96
CA HIS A 48 -18.34 -13.36 -1.91
C HIS A 48 -18.81 -12.60 -3.15
N ARG A 49 -17.97 -11.72 -3.68
CA ARG A 49 -18.06 -11.10 -5.00
C ARG A 49 -16.86 -11.52 -5.82
N ARG A 50 -17.08 -12.13 -6.98
CA ARG A 50 -16.03 -12.72 -7.80
C ARG A 50 -15.62 -11.81 -8.95
N LEU A 51 -14.30 -11.59 -9.07
CA LEU A 51 -13.63 -11.20 -10.30
C LEU A 51 -12.84 -12.42 -10.77
N SER A 52 -13.25 -13.01 -11.90
CA SER A 52 -12.69 -14.26 -12.41
C SER A 52 -11.36 -14.01 -13.11
N ILE A 53 -10.27 -14.58 -12.57
CA ILE A 53 -8.90 -14.39 -13.07
C ILE A 53 -8.21 -15.74 -13.30
N ILE A 54 -8.28 -16.66 -12.33
CA ILE A 54 -7.83 -18.04 -12.44
C ILE A 54 -9.04 -18.96 -12.38
N ASP A 55 -9.10 -19.92 -13.29
CA ASP A 55 -10.23 -20.84 -13.49
C ASP A 55 -11.55 -20.09 -13.68
N LEU A 56 -11.86 -19.70 -14.92
CA LEU A 56 -13.06 -18.91 -15.26
C LEU A 56 -14.37 -19.71 -15.12
N SER A 57 -14.30 -21.01 -14.78
CA SER A 57 -15.47 -21.86 -14.61
C SER A 57 -16.18 -21.64 -13.26
N ASN A 58 -17.41 -22.17 -13.15
CA ASN A 58 -18.16 -22.14 -11.90
C ASN A 58 -17.56 -23.04 -10.80
N HIS A 59 -16.63 -23.95 -11.13
CA HIS A 59 -15.93 -24.78 -10.12
C HIS A 59 -15.06 -23.95 -9.16
N ALA A 60 -14.65 -22.76 -9.59
CA ALA A 60 -13.90 -21.80 -8.76
C ALA A 60 -14.81 -20.78 -8.03
N SER A 61 -16.14 -21.02 -7.98
CA SER A 61 -17.06 -20.15 -7.24
C SER A 61 -16.82 -20.23 -5.73
N GLN A 62 -17.10 -19.13 -5.03
CA GLN A 62 -16.96 -19.04 -3.59
C GLN A 62 -18.27 -18.52 -2.97
N PRO A 63 -18.55 -18.84 -1.70
CA PRO A 63 -17.76 -19.63 -0.75
C PRO A 63 -17.50 -21.06 -1.23
N MET A 64 -16.25 -21.54 -1.08
CA MET A 64 -15.81 -22.84 -1.57
C MET A 64 -15.67 -23.83 -0.41
N HIS A 65 -16.00 -25.11 -0.67
CA HIS A 65 -15.97 -26.18 0.33
C HIS A 65 -14.90 -27.20 0.02
N PHE A 66 -14.31 -27.78 1.09
CA PHE A 66 -13.35 -28.87 1.00
C PHE A 66 -13.51 -29.86 2.16
N GLY A 67 -13.03 -31.11 1.98
CA GLY A 67 -13.04 -32.10 3.04
C GLY A 67 -14.46 -32.51 3.48
N ASN A 68 -15.34 -32.87 2.52
CA ASN A 68 -16.74 -33.20 2.75
C ASN A 68 -17.52 -32.12 3.53
N GLY A 69 -17.23 -30.84 3.24
CA GLY A 69 -17.90 -29.69 3.86
C GLY A 69 -17.34 -29.28 5.23
N ARG A 70 -16.28 -29.94 5.73
CA ARG A 70 -15.63 -29.52 6.97
C ARG A 70 -15.07 -28.09 6.87
N TYR A 71 -14.43 -27.76 5.76
CA TYR A 71 -13.82 -26.45 5.56
C TYR A 71 -14.60 -25.64 4.53
N THR A 72 -14.90 -24.39 4.88
CA THR A 72 -15.51 -23.43 3.96
C THR A 72 -14.68 -22.15 3.95
N ILE A 73 -14.34 -21.63 2.75
CA ILE A 73 -13.52 -20.45 2.58
C ILE A 73 -14.26 -19.34 1.82
N THR A 74 -13.99 -18.10 2.20
CA THR A 74 -14.14 -16.90 1.36
C THR A 74 -12.79 -16.20 1.24
N PHE A 75 -12.33 -15.93 0.02
CA PHE A 75 -10.97 -15.53 -0.30
C PHE A 75 -10.95 -14.39 -1.32
N ASN A 76 -10.19 -13.34 -1.02
CA ASN A 76 -9.85 -12.24 -1.91
C ASN A 76 -8.33 -12.21 -2.08
N GLY A 77 -7.83 -12.62 -3.22
CA GLY A 77 -6.39 -12.63 -3.47
C GLY A 77 -5.98 -13.50 -4.64
N GLU A 78 -4.70 -13.81 -4.68
CA GLU A 78 -4.03 -14.69 -5.63
C GLU A 78 -2.87 -15.39 -4.93
N ILE A 79 -2.80 -16.71 -5.01
CA ILE A 79 -1.66 -17.52 -4.54
C ILE A 79 -0.81 -17.85 -5.76
N TYR A 80 0.25 -17.09 -5.99
CA TYR A 80 1.04 -17.17 -7.21
C TYR A 80 1.75 -18.50 -7.41
N ASN A 81 2.16 -19.17 -6.32
CA ASN A 81 2.83 -20.48 -6.36
C ASN A 81 1.83 -21.67 -6.25
N TYR A 82 0.56 -21.45 -6.57
CA TYR A 82 -0.48 -22.49 -6.42
C TYR A 82 -0.22 -23.75 -7.24
N LEU A 83 0.44 -23.65 -8.40
CA LEU A 83 0.75 -24.79 -9.26
C LEU A 83 1.77 -25.73 -8.59
N GLU A 84 2.81 -25.17 -7.98
CA GLU A 84 3.83 -25.89 -7.23
C GLU A 84 3.23 -26.56 -5.99
N LEU A 85 2.41 -25.83 -5.23
CA LEU A 85 1.70 -26.36 -4.07
C LEU A 85 0.72 -27.48 -4.45
N ARG A 86 -0.03 -27.29 -5.53
CA ARG A 86 -0.93 -28.30 -6.09
C ARG A 86 -0.17 -29.59 -6.44
N ALA A 87 0.96 -29.44 -7.16
CA ALA A 87 1.78 -30.61 -7.54
C ALA A 87 2.30 -31.38 -6.31
N SER A 88 2.65 -30.69 -5.23
CA SER A 88 3.03 -31.33 -3.96
C SER A 88 1.85 -32.07 -3.32
N LEU A 89 0.70 -31.41 -3.21
CA LEU A 89 -0.51 -31.98 -2.59
C LEU A 89 -1.04 -33.20 -3.38
N VAL A 90 -0.97 -33.18 -4.72
CA VAL A 90 -1.33 -34.32 -5.56
C VAL A 90 -0.44 -35.54 -5.27
N LYS A 91 0.88 -35.36 -5.11
CA LYS A 91 1.81 -36.44 -4.72
C LYS A 91 1.45 -37.03 -3.34
N GLU A 92 0.80 -36.26 -2.51
CA GLU A 92 0.35 -36.66 -1.18
C GLU A 92 -1.09 -37.22 -1.19
N GLY A 93 -1.66 -37.43 -2.39
CA GLY A 93 -2.97 -38.09 -2.55
C GLY A 93 -4.19 -37.14 -2.55
N VAL A 94 -3.98 -35.82 -2.57
CA VAL A 94 -5.09 -34.85 -2.66
C VAL A 94 -5.64 -34.81 -4.09
N THR A 95 -6.94 -34.85 -4.22
CA THR A 95 -7.67 -34.67 -5.48
C THR A 95 -8.34 -33.31 -5.53
N PHE A 96 -8.39 -32.71 -6.70
CA PHE A 96 -8.94 -31.37 -6.92
C PHE A 96 -10.09 -31.42 -7.94
N SER A 97 -11.10 -30.56 -7.73
CA SER A 97 -12.27 -30.42 -8.59
C SER A 97 -12.21 -29.19 -9.50
N SER A 98 -11.33 -28.24 -9.20
CA SER A 98 -11.11 -27.01 -9.95
C SER A 98 -9.64 -26.81 -10.30
N ASN A 99 -9.33 -25.80 -11.10
CA ASN A 99 -7.96 -25.32 -11.34
C ASN A 99 -7.63 -24.07 -10.51
N SER A 100 -8.50 -23.71 -9.57
CA SER A 100 -8.39 -22.51 -8.75
C SER A 100 -7.26 -22.62 -7.72
N ASP A 101 -6.57 -21.54 -7.49
CA ASP A 101 -5.67 -21.34 -6.35
C ASP A 101 -6.40 -21.38 -5.01
N THR A 102 -7.68 -20.99 -4.97
CA THR A 102 -8.54 -21.07 -3.78
C THR A 102 -8.69 -22.50 -3.25
N GLU A 103 -8.90 -23.47 -4.14
CA GLU A 103 -8.99 -24.89 -3.72
C GLU A 103 -7.65 -25.39 -3.20
N VAL A 104 -6.55 -24.96 -3.82
CA VAL A 104 -5.19 -25.32 -3.35
C VAL A 104 -4.91 -24.74 -1.98
N LEU A 105 -5.26 -23.47 -1.72
CA LEU A 105 -5.15 -22.85 -0.41
C LEU A 105 -5.95 -23.61 0.64
N LEU A 106 -7.20 -23.95 0.34
CA LEU A 106 -8.09 -24.65 1.27
C LEU A 106 -7.62 -26.07 1.58
N ALA A 107 -7.12 -26.80 0.57
CA ALA A 107 -6.51 -28.12 0.73
C ALA A 107 -5.21 -28.06 1.57
N LEU A 108 -4.38 -27.03 1.35
CA LEU A 108 -3.16 -26.83 2.12
C LEU A 108 -3.48 -26.53 3.59
N TYR A 109 -4.48 -25.67 3.85
CA TYR A 109 -4.97 -25.41 5.21
C TYR A 109 -5.53 -26.67 5.87
N ALA A 110 -6.33 -27.44 5.18
CA ALA A 110 -6.88 -28.70 5.69
C ALA A 110 -5.79 -29.67 6.15
N LYS A 111 -4.61 -29.62 5.54
CA LYS A 111 -3.48 -30.49 5.84
C LYS A 111 -2.53 -29.94 6.90
N LYS A 112 -2.24 -28.63 6.86
CA LYS A 112 -1.18 -28.00 7.67
C LYS A 112 -1.71 -27.01 8.72
N GLY A 113 -3.01 -26.73 8.71
CA GLY A 113 -3.60 -25.70 9.56
C GLY A 113 -2.94 -24.34 9.32
N VAL A 114 -2.65 -23.62 10.39
CA VAL A 114 -2.02 -22.29 10.37
C VAL A 114 -0.67 -22.27 9.65
N ALA A 115 0.11 -23.36 9.69
CA ALA A 115 1.42 -23.44 9.06
C ALA A 115 1.38 -23.32 7.52
N CYS A 116 0.20 -23.43 6.91
CA CYS A 116 0.03 -23.17 5.47
C CYS A 116 0.51 -21.78 5.06
N LEU A 117 0.42 -20.77 5.95
CA LEU A 117 0.80 -19.38 5.67
C LEU A 117 2.29 -19.20 5.32
N GLU A 118 3.14 -20.09 5.83
CA GLU A 118 4.58 -20.05 5.59
C GLU A 118 4.94 -20.41 4.13
N GLU A 119 4.09 -21.24 3.48
CA GLU A 119 4.32 -21.74 2.13
C GLU A 119 3.68 -20.88 1.03
N LEU A 120 2.78 -19.97 1.40
CA LEU A 120 2.08 -19.13 0.42
C LEU A 120 3.00 -18.02 -0.13
N ASP A 121 3.16 -17.97 -1.46
CA ASP A 121 3.63 -16.77 -2.16
C ASP A 121 2.41 -16.14 -2.85
N GLY A 122 1.93 -15.04 -2.31
CA GLY A 122 0.69 -14.44 -2.79
C GLY A 122 0.28 -13.18 -2.05
N MET A 123 -0.74 -12.55 -2.58
CA MET A 123 -1.47 -11.45 -1.97
C MET A 123 -2.86 -11.96 -1.56
N PHE A 124 -3.24 -11.81 -0.30
CA PHE A 124 -4.48 -12.42 0.17
C PHE A 124 -5.09 -11.78 1.42
N ALA A 125 -6.41 -11.89 1.46
CA ALA A 125 -7.22 -11.79 2.65
C ALA A 125 -8.29 -12.88 2.57
N PHE A 126 -8.39 -13.75 3.58
CA PHE A 126 -9.36 -14.82 3.58
C PHE A 126 -9.89 -15.15 4.97
N ALA A 127 -11.01 -15.85 4.98
CA ALA A 127 -11.58 -16.46 6.18
C ALA A 127 -11.98 -17.90 5.87
N ILE A 128 -11.57 -18.82 6.75
CA ILE A 128 -11.91 -20.25 6.69
C ILE A 128 -12.67 -20.63 7.95
N TRP A 129 -13.83 -21.22 7.78
CA TRP A 129 -14.57 -21.88 8.86
C TRP A 129 -14.24 -23.35 8.91
N ASP A 130 -13.83 -23.85 10.08
CA ASP A 130 -13.69 -25.29 10.35
C ASP A 130 -14.92 -25.76 11.13
N GLU A 131 -15.79 -26.53 10.48
CA GLU A 131 -17.03 -27.00 11.04
C GLU A 131 -16.81 -28.02 12.18
N LEU A 132 -15.67 -28.73 12.22
CA LEU A 132 -15.35 -29.68 13.28
C LEU A 132 -14.81 -28.98 14.54
N GLU A 133 -13.81 -28.13 14.36
CA GLU A 133 -13.16 -27.39 15.46
C GLU A 133 -13.99 -26.18 15.93
N LYS A 134 -15.01 -25.80 15.14
CA LYS A 134 -15.86 -24.60 15.39
C LYS A 134 -15.04 -23.33 15.57
N VAL A 135 -14.10 -23.09 14.68
CA VAL A 135 -13.27 -21.88 14.68
C VAL A 135 -13.30 -21.20 13.32
N LEU A 136 -13.24 -19.87 13.36
CA LEU A 136 -13.06 -19.02 12.18
C LEU A 136 -11.58 -18.60 12.14
N PHE A 137 -10.87 -19.06 11.12
CA PHE A 137 -9.49 -18.68 10.84
C PHE A 137 -9.45 -17.62 9.77
N CYS A 138 -8.92 -16.43 10.09
CA CYS A 138 -8.76 -15.31 9.16
C CYS A 138 -7.28 -14.99 9.01
N ALA A 139 -6.83 -14.68 7.79
CA ALA A 139 -5.45 -14.27 7.54
C ALA A 139 -5.34 -13.16 6.49
N ARG A 140 -4.29 -12.37 6.60
CA ARG A 140 -3.92 -11.31 5.67
C ARG A 140 -2.47 -11.47 5.24
N ASP A 141 -2.17 -11.17 3.97
CA ASP A 141 -0.84 -11.32 3.39
C ASP A 141 0.25 -10.51 4.09
N ARG A 142 1.52 -10.83 3.75
CA ARG A 142 2.73 -10.31 4.42
C ARG A 142 2.83 -8.79 4.40
N PHE A 143 2.40 -8.13 3.32
CA PHE A 143 2.50 -6.68 3.15
C PHE A 143 1.16 -5.96 3.31
N GLY A 144 0.05 -6.71 3.41
CA GLY A 144 -1.29 -6.16 3.50
C GLY A 144 -1.81 -5.62 2.16
N GLU A 145 -1.43 -6.28 1.05
CA GLU A 145 -1.92 -5.94 -0.29
C GLU A 145 -3.44 -6.06 -0.38
N LYS A 146 -4.01 -7.06 0.29
CA LYS A 146 -5.46 -7.23 0.32
C LYS A 146 -6.05 -6.74 1.64
N PRO A 147 -7.20 -6.03 1.58
CA PRO A 147 -7.85 -5.49 2.77
C PRO A 147 -8.63 -6.56 3.54
N PHE A 148 -8.60 -6.46 4.87
CA PHE A 148 -9.45 -7.20 5.79
C PHE A 148 -9.87 -6.28 6.93
N HIS A 149 -11.15 -5.88 6.96
CA HIS A 149 -11.74 -5.05 8.02
C HIS A 149 -12.70 -5.87 8.86
N TYR A 150 -12.79 -5.57 10.16
CA TYR A 150 -13.71 -6.26 11.05
C TYR A 150 -14.23 -5.35 12.15
N ALA A 151 -15.37 -5.76 12.72
CA ALA A 151 -16.01 -5.08 13.84
C ALA A 151 -16.80 -6.07 14.70
N PHE A 152 -17.12 -5.62 15.92
CA PHE A 152 -18.07 -6.30 16.79
C PHE A 152 -19.37 -5.49 16.87
N SER A 153 -20.49 -6.12 16.60
CA SER A 153 -21.79 -5.50 16.81
C SER A 153 -22.25 -5.59 18.27
N ASN A 154 -23.18 -4.73 18.63
CA ASN A 154 -23.74 -4.71 19.99
C ASN A 154 -24.60 -5.94 20.31
N ASP A 155 -25.12 -6.62 19.29
CA ASP A 155 -25.94 -7.83 19.40
C ASP A 155 -25.13 -9.13 19.37
N GLY A 156 -23.80 -9.03 19.48
CA GLY A 156 -22.91 -10.18 19.62
C GLY A 156 -22.55 -10.88 18.32
N LYS A 157 -22.22 -10.13 17.29
CA LYS A 157 -21.67 -10.63 16.03
C LYS A 157 -20.24 -10.12 15.82
N PHE A 158 -19.37 -10.97 15.31
CA PHE A 158 -18.12 -10.62 14.66
C PHE A 158 -18.40 -10.52 13.17
N ILE A 159 -18.11 -9.37 12.58
CA ILE A 159 -18.42 -9.04 11.18
C ILE A 159 -17.13 -8.66 10.49
N PHE A 160 -16.88 -9.17 9.29
CA PHE A 160 -15.70 -8.83 8.51
C PHE A 160 -16.02 -8.60 7.03
N GLY A 161 -15.16 -7.82 6.36
CA GLY A 161 -15.29 -7.54 4.93
C GLY A 161 -14.04 -6.93 4.32
N SER A 162 -14.02 -6.88 3.00
CA SER A 162 -12.96 -6.24 2.22
C SER A 162 -12.97 -4.71 2.37
N GLU A 163 -14.14 -4.10 2.45
CA GLU A 163 -14.33 -2.65 2.53
C GLU A 163 -15.13 -2.28 3.78
N ILE A 164 -14.84 -1.10 4.32
CA ILE A 164 -15.43 -0.62 5.59
C ILE A 164 -16.96 -0.44 5.44
N LYS A 165 -17.41 0.08 4.29
CA LYS A 165 -18.83 0.33 4.01
C LYS A 165 -19.72 -0.91 4.16
N GLN A 166 -19.17 -2.12 3.92
CA GLN A 166 -19.90 -3.37 4.12
C GLN A 166 -20.38 -3.55 5.56
N LEU A 167 -19.56 -3.12 6.53
CA LEU A 167 -19.86 -3.26 7.95
C LEU A 167 -20.99 -2.31 8.38
N PHE A 168 -21.09 -1.15 7.74
CA PHE A 168 -22.16 -0.19 7.99
C PHE A 168 -23.52 -0.71 7.54
N GLU A 169 -23.58 -1.47 6.43
CA GLU A 169 -24.81 -2.08 5.92
C GLU A 169 -25.46 -3.06 6.89
N VAL A 170 -24.70 -3.57 7.87
CA VAL A 170 -25.18 -4.52 8.88
C VAL A 170 -25.15 -3.94 10.30
N GLY A 171 -25.28 -2.64 10.41
CA GLY A 171 -25.55 -1.93 11.67
C GLY A 171 -24.33 -1.55 12.50
N ILE A 172 -23.10 -1.63 11.94
CA ILE A 172 -21.95 -1.01 12.60
C ILE A 172 -22.05 0.50 12.43
N GLU A 173 -21.94 1.23 13.56
CA GLU A 173 -22.08 2.67 13.60
C GLU A 173 -20.93 3.39 12.86
N ARG A 174 -21.29 4.30 11.94
CA ARG A 174 -20.35 5.18 11.24
C ARG A 174 -19.90 6.33 12.16
N LYS A 175 -19.14 6.03 13.19
CA LYS A 175 -18.63 7.02 14.14
C LYS A 175 -17.15 7.29 13.91
N ILE A 176 -16.81 8.57 13.64
CA ILE A 176 -15.44 8.98 13.31
C ILE A 176 -14.51 8.83 14.50
N ASN A 177 -13.32 8.29 14.28
CA ASN A 177 -12.21 8.26 15.22
C ASN A 177 -11.51 9.62 15.23
N GLN A 178 -11.90 10.47 16.15
CA GLN A 178 -11.42 11.85 16.26
C GLN A 178 -9.89 11.93 16.47
N LYS A 179 -9.29 10.92 17.12
CA LYS A 179 -7.84 10.87 17.35
C LYS A 179 -7.09 10.62 16.02
N ILE A 180 -7.54 9.68 15.21
CA ILE A 180 -6.94 9.41 13.89
C ILE A 180 -7.13 10.62 12.98
N LEU A 181 -8.31 11.24 13.00
CA LEU A 181 -8.58 12.47 12.27
C LEU A 181 -7.64 13.61 12.69
N TYR A 182 -7.44 13.82 14.00
CA TYR A 182 -6.48 14.80 14.51
C TYR A 182 -5.06 14.52 14.03
N ASN A 183 -4.59 13.27 14.11
CA ASN A 183 -3.27 12.88 13.66
C ASN A 183 -3.08 13.15 12.16
N PHE A 184 -4.08 12.85 11.34
CA PHE A 184 -4.04 13.12 9.91
C PHE A 184 -3.94 14.63 9.59
N LEU A 185 -4.79 15.46 10.23
CA LEU A 185 -4.81 16.90 10.02
C LEU A 185 -3.55 17.59 10.57
N GLN A 186 -3.04 17.12 11.72
CA GLN A 186 -1.86 17.70 12.40
C GLN A 186 -0.54 17.38 11.67
N ASN A 187 -0.42 16.17 11.15
CA ASN A 187 0.82 15.65 10.56
C ASN A 187 0.77 15.58 9.04
N HIS A 188 -0.32 16.01 8.43
CA HIS A 188 -0.61 16.12 6.99
C HIS A 188 -0.55 14.82 6.18
N HIS A 189 -0.02 13.70 6.72
CA HIS A 189 0.15 12.46 5.94
C HIS A 189 0.05 11.17 6.78
N VAL A 190 -0.28 11.26 8.07
CA VAL A 190 -0.37 10.08 8.92
C VAL A 190 -1.78 9.51 8.86
N LEU A 191 -1.94 8.45 8.08
CA LEU A 191 -3.22 7.79 7.83
C LEU A 191 -3.59 6.75 8.90
N HIS A 192 -2.65 6.40 9.79
CA HIS A 192 -2.89 5.51 10.93
C HIS A 192 -1.85 5.77 12.02
N ASP A 193 -2.17 5.38 13.25
CA ASP A 193 -1.23 5.42 14.36
C ASP A 193 -0.39 4.13 14.36
N PRO A 194 0.94 4.19 14.17
CA PRO A 194 1.79 2.99 14.17
C PRO A 194 1.78 2.21 15.48
N ARG A 195 1.34 2.82 16.58
CA ARG A 195 1.19 2.17 17.91
C ARG A 195 -0.10 1.37 18.02
N ASN A 196 -1.07 1.67 17.14
CA ASN A 196 -2.38 1.02 17.07
C ASN A 196 -2.73 0.79 15.59
N PRO A 197 -1.96 -0.05 14.88
CA PRO A 197 -2.06 -0.20 13.41
C PRO A 197 -3.38 -0.79 12.94
N GLU A 198 -4.14 -1.43 13.85
CA GLU A 198 -5.46 -1.96 13.55
C GLU A 198 -6.55 -0.89 13.44
N GLN A 199 -6.34 0.32 13.99
CA GLN A 199 -7.35 1.38 14.00
C GLN A 199 -7.61 1.95 12.60
N THR A 200 -8.85 2.35 12.35
CA THR A 200 -9.30 3.06 11.16
C THR A 200 -9.82 4.45 11.51
N PHE A 201 -10.22 5.24 10.51
CA PHE A 201 -10.94 6.51 10.73
C PHE A 201 -12.32 6.32 11.38
N TYR A 202 -12.75 5.08 11.64
CA TYR A 202 -14.02 4.76 12.30
C TYR A 202 -13.80 3.99 13.61
N GLN A 203 -14.39 4.47 14.71
CA GLN A 203 -14.10 3.99 16.07
C GLN A 203 -14.32 2.49 16.26
N LYS A 204 -15.36 1.93 15.62
CA LYS A 204 -15.75 0.52 15.82
C LYS A 204 -15.18 -0.41 14.74
N VAL A 205 -14.52 0.12 13.73
CA VAL A 205 -13.96 -0.67 12.64
C VAL A 205 -12.46 -0.81 12.83
N GLN A 206 -12.00 -2.04 12.82
CA GLN A 206 -10.58 -2.39 12.87
C GLN A 206 -10.14 -3.05 11.56
N ARG A 207 -8.84 -3.05 11.30
CA ARG A 207 -8.23 -3.83 10.22
C ARG A 207 -7.36 -4.94 10.80
N LEU A 208 -7.30 -6.08 10.12
CA LEU A 208 -6.27 -7.07 10.40
C LEU A 208 -4.95 -6.56 9.84
N GLU A 209 -3.91 -6.54 10.67
CA GLU A 209 -2.59 -6.02 10.29
C GLU A 209 -1.93 -6.92 9.23
N PRO A 210 -1.01 -6.38 8.40
CA PRO A 210 -0.19 -7.18 7.48
C PRO A 210 0.56 -8.30 8.21
N ALA A 211 0.75 -9.43 7.55
CA ALA A 211 1.43 -10.59 8.11
C ALA A 211 0.79 -11.17 9.40
N HIS A 212 -0.51 -10.93 9.61
CA HIS A 212 -1.22 -11.47 10.76
C HIS A 212 -2.32 -12.45 10.36
N TYR A 213 -2.56 -13.37 11.27
CA TYR A 213 -3.79 -14.17 11.29
C TYR A 213 -4.53 -13.97 12.61
N MET A 214 -5.81 -14.30 12.61
CA MET A 214 -6.62 -14.39 13.81
C MET A 214 -7.47 -15.65 13.79
N ILE A 215 -7.69 -16.20 14.98
CA ILE A 215 -8.66 -17.27 15.24
C ILE A 215 -9.76 -16.67 16.08
N VAL A 216 -11.00 -16.79 15.59
CA VAL A 216 -12.20 -16.32 16.31
C VAL A 216 -13.03 -17.51 16.71
N THR A 217 -13.33 -17.63 18.00
CA THR A 217 -14.16 -18.70 18.56
C THR A 217 -15.64 -18.31 18.57
N PRO A 218 -16.60 -19.24 18.70
CA PRO A 218 -18.04 -18.93 18.70
C PRO A 218 -18.48 -17.98 19.83
N ASP A 219 -17.74 -17.90 20.92
CA ASP A 219 -17.95 -16.93 21.99
C ASP A 219 -17.28 -15.57 21.73
N LEU A 220 -16.80 -15.38 20.49
CA LEU A 220 -16.21 -14.15 19.94
C LEU A 220 -14.88 -13.72 20.58
N ARG A 221 -14.15 -14.65 21.20
CA ARG A 221 -12.77 -14.39 21.62
C ARG A 221 -11.85 -14.44 20.40
N ILE A 222 -10.94 -13.46 20.32
CA ILE A 222 -9.92 -13.38 19.28
C ILE A 222 -8.56 -13.76 19.85
N GLN A 223 -7.87 -14.64 19.13
CA GLN A 223 -6.44 -14.85 19.25
C GLN A 223 -5.78 -14.38 17.96
N LYS A 224 -4.97 -13.29 18.02
CA LYS A 224 -4.28 -12.70 16.89
C LYS A 224 -2.77 -12.96 17.02
N LYS A 225 -2.10 -13.30 15.89
CA LYS A 225 -0.66 -13.56 15.86
C LYS A 225 -0.05 -13.12 14.54
N ARG A 226 1.13 -12.52 14.60
CA ARG A 226 1.99 -12.26 13.44
C ARG A 226 2.65 -13.59 13.02
N TYR A 227 2.57 -13.93 11.72
CA TYR A 227 3.15 -15.18 11.19
C TYR A 227 4.44 -14.95 10.39
N TRP A 228 4.72 -13.70 9.98
CA TRP A 228 5.92 -13.36 9.23
C TRP A 228 6.46 -11.99 9.65
N ASP A 229 7.78 -11.86 9.63
CA ASP A 229 8.51 -10.60 9.81
C ASP A 229 9.84 -10.64 9.07
N LEU A 230 10.40 -9.46 8.78
CA LEU A 230 11.74 -9.34 8.24
C LEU A 230 12.80 -9.58 9.32
N ASP A 231 13.77 -10.44 9.02
CA ASP A 231 14.92 -10.65 9.89
C ASP A 231 15.91 -9.48 9.78
N MET A 232 15.79 -8.53 10.71
CA MET A 232 16.62 -7.34 10.75
C MET A 232 18.08 -7.62 11.17
N ALA A 233 18.37 -8.76 11.79
CA ALA A 233 19.73 -9.14 12.19
C ALA A 233 20.52 -9.79 11.05
N ARG A 234 19.82 -10.31 10.03
CA ARG A 234 20.47 -10.96 8.89
C ARG A 234 21.17 -9.93 8.00
N GLU A 235 22.48 -10.10 7.80
CA GLU A 235 23.27 -9.27 6.90
C GLU A 235 24.34 -10.13 6.20
N ASN A 236 24.45 -10.00 4.89
CA ASN A 236 25.40 -10.73 4.06
C ASN A 236 26.48 -9.78 3.55
N HIS A 237 27.56 -9.66 4.31
CA HIS A 237 28.71 -8.82 3.97
C HIS A 237 29.70 -9.46 2.99
N GLU A 238 29.56 -10.77 2.71
CA GLU A 238 30.49 -11.50 1.84
C GLU A 238 30.09 -11.49 0.36
N ILE A 239 28.83 -11.12 0.07
CA ILE A 239 28.32 -11.08 -1.30
C ILE A 239 28.93 -9.92 -2.08
N SER A 240 29.38 -10.15 -3.31
CA SER A 240 29.81 -9.09 -4.21
C SER A 240 28.59 -8.32 -4.77
N ILE A 241 28.79 -7.07 -5.22
CA ILE A 241 27.71 -6.29 -5.85
C ILE A 241 27.22 -6.96 -7.14
N GLN A 242 28.10 -7.66 -7.88
CA GLN A 242 27.71 -8.37 -9.10
C GLN A 242 26.83 -9.58 -8.75
N ASP A 243 27.24 -10.42 -7.79
CA ASP A 243 26.44 -11.57 -7.37
C ASP A 243 25.09 -11.13 -6.78
N ALA A 244 25.08 -9.99 -6.07
CA ALA A 244 23.84 -9.41 -5.53
C ALA A 244 22.91 -8.90 -6.66
N ALA A 245 23.48 -8.29 -7.71
CA ALA A 245 22.71 -7.83 -8.87
C ALA A 245 22.15 -9.03 -9.67
N ASP A 246 22.95 -10.08 -9.87
CA ASP A 246 22.53 -11.30 -10.56
C ASP A 246 21.42 -12.02 -9.77
N LYS A 247 21.56 -12.12 -8.44
CA LYS A 247 20.53 -12.71 -7.58
C LYS A 247 19.26 -11.87 -7.53
N PHE A 248 19.38 -10.54 -7.49
CA PHE A 248 18.24 -9.63 -7.57
C PHE A 248 17.49 -9.82 -8.90
N TYR A 249 18.22 -9.91 -10.02
CA TYR A 249 17.63 -10.17 -11.33
C TYR A 249 16.84 -11.48 -11.34
N GLU A 250 17.46 -12.58 -10.86
CA GLU A 250 16.81 -13.91 -10.78
C GLU A 250 15.49 -13.87 -9.99
N LEU A 251 15.52 -13.27 -8.78
CA LEU A 251 14.37 -13.17 -7.91
C LEU A 251 13.27 -12.29 -8.53
N MET A 252 13.63 -11.20 -9.18
CA MET A 252 12.68 -10.32 -9.84
C MET A 252 12.05 -10.99 -11.07
N GLU A 253 12.86 -11.71 -11.87
CA GLU A 253 12.36 -12.49 -13.00
C GLU A 253 11.37 -13.56 -12.54
N GLN A 254 11.69 -14.30 -11.48
CA GLN A 254 10.79 -15.30 -10.90
C GLN A 254 9.49 -14.64 -10.39
N SER A 255 9.61 -13.52 -9.69
CA SER A 255 8.45 -12.78 -9.19
C SER A 255 7.52 -12.33 -10.32
N VAL A 256 8.07 -11.80 -11.43
CA VAL A 256 7.28 -11.40 -12.60
C VAL A 256 6.64 -12.63 -13.25
N LYS A 257 7.38 -13.72 -13.47
CA LYS A 257 6.85 -14.96 -14.04
C LYS A 257 5.65 -15.50 -13.26
N LEU A 258 5.74 -15.53 -11.95
CA LEU A 258 4.65 -15.97 -11.08
C LEU A 258 3.42 -15.05 -11.20
N ARG A 259 3.64 -13.74 -11.23
CA ARG A 259 2.57 -12.73 -11.30
C ARG A 259 1.97 -12.54 -12.71
N LEU A 260 2.55 -13.17 -13.73
CA LEU A 260 1.96 -13.26 -15.07
C LEU A 260 0.98 -14.41 -15.23
N ARG A 261 0.88 -15.35 -14.26
CA ARG A 261 -0.10 -16.44 -14.28
C ARG A 261 -1.52 -15.88 -14.25
N SER A 262 -2.27 -16.07 -15.33
CA SER A 262 -3.61 -15.51 -15.46
C SER A 262 -4.32 -16.15 -16.66
N ASP A 263 -5.64 -16.39 -16.50
CA ASP A 263 -6.51 -16.83 -17.60
C ASP A 263 -7.19 -15.65 -18.31
N VAL A 264 -6.86 -14.40 -17.89
CA VAL A 264 -7.38 -13.15 -18.47
C VAL A 264 -6.23 -12.22 -18.90
N PRO A 265 -6.49 -11.20 -19.75
CA PRO A 265 -5.46 -10.29 -20.23
C PRO A 265 -4.70 -9.57 -19.10
N VAL A 266 -3.36 -9.57 -19.23
CA VAL A 266 -2.43 -8.88 -18.32
C VAL A 266 -1.75 -7.71 -19.03
N GLY A 267 -1.64 -6.58 -18.36
CA GLY A 267 -0.92 -5.39 -18.79
C GLY A 267 -0.03 -4.85 -17.68
N SER A 268 0.51 -3.65 -17.88
CA SER A 268 1.36 -2.99 -16.87
C SER A 268 1.09 -1.49 -16.80
N SER A 269 1.26 -0.92 -15.62
CA SER A 269 1.42 0.54 -15.47
C SER A 269 2.81 0.94 -15.97
N LEU A 270 2.92 2.08 -16.66
CA LEU A 270 4.19 2.64 -17.12
C LEU A 270 4.26 4.13 -16.81
N SER A 271 5.08 4.51 -15.83
CA SER A 271 5.33 5.92 -15.48
C SER A 271 6.59 6.49 -16.13
N GLY A 272 7.43 5.66 -16.78
CA GLY A 272 8.76 6.06 -17.25
C GLY A 272 9.80 6.14 -16.13
N GLY A 273 9.44 5.82 -14.89
CA GLY A 273 10.36 5.64 -13.77
C GLY A 273 11.09 4.29 -13.84
N LEU A 274 12.18 4.15 -13.09
CA LEU A 274 13.00 2.94 -13.08
C LEU A 274 12.18 1.66 -12.80
N ASP A 275 11.28 1.72 -11.82
CA ASP A 275 10.52 0.55 -11.32
C ASP A 275 9.53 0.00 -12.37
N SER A 276 8.67 0.86 -12.89
CA SER A 276 7.68 0.47 -13.91
C SER A 276 8.37 0.06 -15.22
N SER A 277 9.45 0.75 -15.59
CA SER A 277 10.24 0.42 -16.78
C SER A 277 10.90 -0.94 -16.67
N THR A 278 11.41 -1.30 -15.48
CA THR A 278 11.97 -2.63 -15.21
C THR A 278 10.94 -3.73 -15.43
N ILE A 279 9.71 -3.56 -14.94
CA ILE A 279 8.64 -4.53 -15.13
C ILE A 279 8.32 -4.68 -16.62
N VAL A 280 8.12 -3.57 -17.34
CA VAL A 280 7.75 -3.59 -18.76
C VAL A 280 8.84 -4.26 -19.61
N CYS A 281 10.11 -3.86 -19.43
CA CYS A 281 11.22 -4.44 -20.18
C CYS A 281 11.46 -5.91 -19.82
N LEU A 282 11.24 -6.31 -18.55
CA LEU A 282 11.38 -7.70 -18.14
C LEU A 282 10.27 -8.58 -18.72
N ILE A 283 9.03 -8.10 -18.76
CA ILE A 283 7.92 -8.81 -19.42
C ILE A 283 8.18 -8.95 -20.92
N ASP A 284 8.65 -7.90 -21.58
CA ASP A 284 9.00 -7.95 -23.00
C ASP A 284 10.08 -9.01 -23.27
N LYS A 285 11.12 -9.06 -22.43
CA LYS A 285 12.18 -10.09 -22.51
C LYS A 285 11.64 -11.51 -22.28
N LEU A 286 10.68 -11.68 -21.39
CA LEU A 286 10.05 -12.97 -21.10
C LEU A 286 9.04 -13.40 -22.16
N ASN A 287 8.57 -12.48 -22.97
CA ASN A 287 7.57 -12.72 -24.00
C ASN A 287 8.23 -13.39 -25.22
N THR A 288 8.14 -14.71 -25.32
CA THR A 288 8.65 -15.48 -26.44
C THR A 288 7.79 -15.38 -27.71
N ASN A 289 6.53 -14.93 -27.56
CA ASN A 289 5.60 -14.76 -28.67
C ASN A 289 5.46 -13.28 -29.06
N GLN A 290 6.26 -12.84 -30.00
CA GLN A 290 6.31 -11.45 -30.48
C GLN A 290 5.01 -10.94 -31.14
N SER A 291 4.06 -11.82 -31.46
CA SER A 291 2.73 -11.41 -31.92
C SER A 291 1.83 -10.87 -30.82
N ILE A 292 2.13 -11.17 -29.56
CA ILE A 292 1.38 -10.67 -28.39
C ILE A 292 2.09 -9.43 -27.86
N ARG A 293 1.48 -8.27 -28.02
CA ARG A 293 1.99 -7.01 -27.49
C ARG A 293 1.44 -6.77 -26.08
N GLN A 294 2.35 -6.44 -25.16
CA GLN A 294 1.98 -6.05 -23.81
C GLN A 294 1.32 -4.67 -23.80
N LYS A 295 0.08 -4.56 -23.34
CA LYS A 295 -0.55 -3.25 -23.13
C LYS A 295 0.04 -2.54 -21.92
N THR A 296 0.43 -1.29 -22.11
CA THR A 296 0.92 -0.43 -21.03
C THR A 296 0.00 0.77 -20.83
N PHE A 297 -0.16 1.20 -19.59
CA PHE A 297 -1.11 2.25 -19.19
C PHE A 297 -0.39 3.37 -18.44
N SER A 298 -0.59 4.60 -18.91
CA SER A 298 0.14 5.76 -18.39
C SER A 298 -0.77 6.98 -18.25
N ALA A 299 -0.61 7.76 -17.18
CA ALA A 299 -1.15 9.11 -17.10
C ALA A 299 -0.10 10.13 -17.55
N ARG A 300 -0.52 11.07 -18.39
CA ARG A 300 0.27 12.17 -18.91
C ARG A 300 -0.37 13.51 -18.56
N PHE A 301 0.43 14.53 -18.36
CA PHE A 301 -0.05 15.86 -17.96
C PHE A 301 0.37 16.91 -19.00
N LYS A 302 -0.61 17.42 -19.77
CA LYS A 302 -0.35 18.42 -20.81
C LYS A 302 0.20 19.71 -20.23
N ASN A 303 1.22 20.27 -20.88
CA ASN A 303 1.85 21.54 -20.50
C ASN A 303 2.34 21.56 -19.04
N PHE A 304 2.91 20.44 -18.59
CA PHE A 304 3.48 20.29 -17.26
C PHE A 304 4.96 19.89 -17.39
N GLU A 305 5.85 20.67 -16.80
CA GLU A 305 7.31 20.48 -16.93
C GLU A 305 7.80 19.13 -16.36
N ARG A 306 7.05 18.58 -15.40
CA ARG A 306 7.31 17.28 -14.77
C ARG A 306 6.58 16.11 -15.46
N ASP A 307 6.01 16.33 -16.66
CA ASP A 307 5.42 15.23 -17.42
C ASP A 307 6.52 14.25 -17.89
N GLU A 308 6.35 12.98 -17.54
CA GLU A 308 7.35 11.94 -17.77
C GLU A 308 7.25 11.27 -19.16
N GLY A 309 6.45 11.83 -20.06
CA GLY A 309 6.17 11.23 -21.37
C GLY A 309 7.39 10.91 -22.21
N LYS A 310 8.48 11.71 -22.12
CA LYS A 310 9.74 11.42 -22.82
C LYS A 310 10.38 10.09 -22.36
N PHE A 311 10.30 9.78 -21.06
CA PHE A 311 10.85 8.54 -20.51
C PHE A 311 9.96 7.34 -20.82
N MET A 312 8.64 7.53 -20.76
CA MET A 312 7.69 6.50 -21.22
C MET A 312 7.99 6.13 -22.68
N GLN A 313 8.21 7.13 -23.54
CA GLN A 313 8.50 6.91 -24.96
C GLN A 313 9.80 6.11 -25.17
N MET A 314 10.86 6.38 -24.40
CA MET A 314 12.12 5.61 -24.46
C MET A 314 11.90 4.12 -24.16
N VAL A 315 11.05 3.79 -23.20
CA VAL A 315 10.71 2.40 -22.88
C VAL A 315 9.87 1.77 -23.97
N ILE A 316 8.88 2.49 -24.49
CA ILE A 316 8.03 2.03 -25.60
C ILE A 316 8.87 1.74 -26.84
N ASP A 317 9.81 2.63 -27.20
CA ASP A 317 10.68 2.48 -28.35
C ASP A 317 11.67 1.30 -28.22
N SER A 318 11.97 0.88 -26.99
CA SER A 318 12.89 -0.23 -26.69
C SER A 318 12.19 -1.58 -26.50
N THR A 319 10.87 -1.62 -26.54
CA THR A 319 10.06 -2.82 -26.29
C THR A 319 8.97 -3.02 -27.35
N ASN A 320 8.36 -4.20 -27.38
CA ASN A 320 7.16 -4.45 -28.20
C ASN A 320 5.85 -4.08 -27.45
N ALA A 321 5.85 -3.00 -26.68
CA ALA A 321 4.67 -2.58 -25.92
C ALA A 321 3.60 -1.92 -26.82
N ASP A 322 2.33 -2.03 -26.39
CA ASP A 322 1.17 -1.34 -26.93
C ASP A 322 0.72 -0.26 -25.94
N PRO A 323 1.12 1.03 -26.16
CA PRO A 323 0.94 2.07 -25.16
C PRO A 323 -0.45 2.70 -25.21
N HIS A 324 -1.05 2.86 -24.03
CA HIS A 324 -2.30 3.57 -23.83
C HIS A 324 -2.10 4.72 -22.82
N PHE A 325 -2.64 5.91 -23.17
CA PHE A 325 -2.45 7.12 -22.36
C PHE A 325 -3.79 7.71 -21.91
N THR A 326 -3.88 8.12 -20.65
CA THR A 326 -4.92 9.03 -20.18
C THR A 326 -4.30 10.41 -19.89
N PHE A 327 -5.14 11.44 -19.91
CA PHE A 327 -4.75 12.82 -19.63
C PHE A 327 -5.66 13.36 -18.53
N PRO A 328 -5.32 13.11 -17.25
CA PRO A 328 -6.08 13.67 -16.14
C PRO A 328 -5.97 15.19 -16.12
N ASP A 329 -7.08 15.85 -15.89
CA ASP A 329 -7.18 17.31 -15.77
C ASP A 329 -8.14 17.68 -14.63
N GLU A 330 -8.26 18.99 -14.36
CA GLU A 330 -9.10 19.54 -13.32
C GLU A 330 -10.60 19.22 -13.50
N ASN A 331 -11.10 19.14 -14.74
CA ASN A 331 -12.50 18.84 -15.01
C ASN A 331 -12.82 17.37 -14.69
N LYS A 332 -11.97 16.46 -15.11
CA LYS A 332 -12.08 15.05 -14.75
C LYS A 332 -11.96 14.86 -13.23
N PHE A 333 -11.07 15.62 -12.58
CA PHE A 333 -10.93 15.58 -11.13
C PHE A 333 -12.26 15.96 -10.46
N VAL A 334 -12.87 17.10 -10.81
CA VAL A 334 -14.14 17.54 -10.24
C VAL A 334 -15.25 16.49 -10.48
N SER A 335 -15.34 15.93 -11.69
CA SER A 335 -16.39 14.97 -12.05
C SER A 335 -16.33 13.64 -11.29
N ASP A 336 -15.14 13.19 -10.95
CA ASP A 336 -14.93 11.87 -10.34
C ASP A 336 -14.48 11.92 -8.87
N PHE A 337 -14.18 13.12 -8.31
CA PHE A 337 -13.63 13.26 -6.95
C PHE A 337 -14.49 12.59 -5.87
N LYS A 338 -15.80 12.80 -5.91
CA LYS A 338 -16.74 12.14 -4.97
C LYS A 338 -16.69 10.62 -5.05
N LYS A 339 -16.58 10.08 -6.28
CA LYS A 339 -16.46 8.63 -6.49
C LYS A 339 -15.13 8.10 -5.91
N VAL A 340 -14.03 8.84 -6.14
CA VAL A 340 -12.74 8.50 -5.55
C VAL A 340 -12.84 8.43 -4.03
N CYS A 341 -13.39 9.46 -3.38
CA CYS A 341 -13.59 9.49 -1.94
C CYS A 341 -14.46 8.34 -1.42
N TRP A 342 -15.55 8.03 -2.12
CA TRP A 342 -16.44 6.92 -1.77
C TRP A 342 -15.73 5.56 -1.84
N HIS A 343 -14.89 5.34 -2.86
CA HIS A 343 -14.11 4.10 -2.97
C HIS A 343 -12.94 4.05 -1.99
N GLN A 344 -12.29 5.18 -1.71
CA GLN A 344 -11.18 5.22 -0.75
C GLN A 344 -11.62 5.01 0.70
N GLU A 345 -12.85 5.41 1.08
CA GLU A 345 -13.49 5.26 2.41
C GLU A 345 -12.79 5.98 3.56
N GLU A 346 -11.52 6.30 3.43
CA GLU A 346 -10.68 7.00 4.41
C GLU A 346 -9.87 8.09 3.68
N PRO A 347 -9.57 9.22 4.32
CA PRO A 347 -8.81 10.31 3.71
C PRO A 347 -7.47 9.87 3.10
N PHE A 348 -6.99 10.62 2.10
CA PHE A 348 -5.75 10.35 1.37
C PHE A 348 -4.93 11.61 1.12
N GLY A 349 -3.59 11.45 1.04
CA GLY A 349 -2.64 12.56 1.17
C GLY A 349 -2.39 13.41 -0.07
N GLY A 350 -2.89 13.05 -1.27
CA GLY A 350 -2.58 13.84 -2.46
C GLY A 350 -3.27 13.38 -3.75
N PRO A 351 -3.16 14.18 -4.81
CA PRO A 351 -3.86 13.96 -6.08
C PRO A 351 -3.25 12.83 -6.94
N SER A 352 -2.13 12.24 -6.54
CA SER A 352 -1.57 11.04 -7.18
C SER A 352 -2.54 9.86 -7.16
N VAL A 353 -3.40 9.79 -6.13
CA VAL A 353 -4.49 8.81 -6.05
C VAL A 353 -5.44 8.96 -7.23
N PHE A 354 -5.79 10.19 -7.62
CA PHE A 354 -6.63 10.45 -8.78
C PHE A 354 -5.94 10.10 -10.11
N ALA A 355 -4.63 10.36 -10.23
CA ALA A 355 -3.89 9.96 -11.43
C ALA A 355 -3.92 8.42 -11.63
N GLN A 356 -3.76 7.65 -10.55
CA GLN A 356 -3.86 6.19 -10.60
C GLN A 356 -5.31 5.74 -10.89
N TRP A 357 -6.32 6.43 -10.36
CA TRP A 357 -7.73 6.20 -10.69
C TRP A 357 -7.99 6.25 -12.19
N GLU A 358 -7.49 7.29 -12.87
CA GLU A 358 -7.64 7.44 -14.32
C GLU A 358 -6.90 6.35 -15.12
N VAL A 359 -5.77 5.84 -14.61
CA VAL A 359 -5.06 4.71 -15.22
C VAL A 359 -5.88 3.42 -15.10
N MET A 360 -6.49 3.16 -13.94
CA MET A 360 -7.34 1.97 -13.76
C MET A 360 -8.60 2.03 -14.61
N LYS A 361 -9.18 3.22 -14.76
CA LYS A 361 -10.30 3.49 -15.67
C LYS A 361 -9.93 3.17 -17.12
N LEU A 362 -8.77 3.66 -17.58
CA LEU A 362 -8.25 3.39 -18.91
C LEU A 362 -8.01 1.89 -19.14
N ALA A 363 -7.45 1.17 -18.16
CA ALA A 363 -7.25 -0.27 -18.24
C ALA A 363 -8.58 -1.04 -18.39
N LYS A 364 -9.64 -0.59 -17.71
CA LYS A 364 -11.00 -1.13 -17.89
C LYS A 364 -11.52 -0.89 -19.30
N GLU A 365 -11.38 0.32 -19.83
CA GLU A 365 -11.80 0.69 -21.19
C GLU A 365 -11.06 -0.15 -22.26
N GLN A 366 -9.82 -0.57 -21.98
CA GLN A 366 -9.01 -1.40 -22.85
C GLN A 366 -9.15 -2.92 -22.59
N ASN A 367 -10.12 -3.34 -21.75
CA ASN A 367 -10.39 -4.73 -21.40
C ASN A 367 -9.19 -5.50 -20.86
N VAL A 368 -8.32 -4.85 -20.07
CA VAL A 368 -7.22 -5.51 -19.35
C VAL A 368 -7.61 -5.64 -17.88
N THR A 369 -7.69 -6.88 -17.39
CA THR A 369 -8.18 -7.18 -16.04
C THR A 369 -7.09 -7.11 -14.99
N VAL A 370 -5.86 -7.54 -15.32
CA VAL A 370 -4.71 -7.61 -14.41
C VAL A 370 -3.65 -6.62 -14.85
N LEU A 371 -3.09 -5.86 -13.90
CA LEU A 371 -1.96 -4.95 -14.14
C LEU A 371 -0.81 -5.26 -13.19
N LEU A 372 0.41 -5.31 -13.74
CA LEU A 372 1.63 -5.28 -12.94
C LEU A 372 2.05 -3.83 -12.72
N ASP A 373 2.47 -3.51 -11.47
CA ASP A 373 2.85 -2.15 -11.06
C ASP A 373 4.14 -2.15 -10.23
N GLY A 374 4.86 -1.02 -10.23
CA GLY A 374 6.18 -0.87 -9.63
C GLY A 374 6.21 -0.52 -8.14
N GLN A 375 5.08 -0.51 -7.45
CA GLN A 375 5.02 -0.18 -6.02
C GLN A 375 5.82 -1.19 -5.17
N GLY A 376 6.38 -0.73 -4.04
CA GLY A 376 7.23 -1.52 -3.16
C GLY A 376 8.74 -1.41 -3.44
N ALA A 377 9.12 -0.96 -4.64
CA ALA A 377 10.52 -0.81 -5.02
C ALA A 377 11.22 0.29 -4.22
N ASP A 378 10.61 1.45 -4.08
CA ASP A 378 11.18 2.60 -3.36
C ASP A 378 11.39 2.30 -1.87
N GLU A 379 10.45 1.62 -1.27
CA GLU A 379 10.43 1.27 0.15
C GLU A 379 11.53 0.26 0.49
N SER A 380 11.82 -0.69 -0.41
CA SER A 380 12.81 -1.74 -0.18
C SER A 380 14.23 -1.37 -0.65
N LEU A 381 14.35 -0.50 -1.64
CA LEU A 381 15.60 -0.16 -2.33
C LEU A 381 16.08 1.28 -2.08
N ALA A 382 15.54 1.94 -1.06
CA ALA A 382 15.88 3.32 -0.70
C ALA A 382 15.65 4.33 -1.84
N GLY A 383 14.51 4.24 -2.54
CA GLY A 383 14.25 5.06 -3.72
C GLY A 383 13.92 6.53 -3.45
N TYR A 384 13.48 6.89 -2.26
CA TYR A 384 13.12 8.26 -1.91
C TYR A 384 14.34 9.08 -1.45
N HIS A 385 14.41 10.36 -1.80
CA HIS A 385 15.54 11.24 -1.43
C HIS A 385 15.80 11.34 0.09
N TYR A 386 14.76 11.23 0.93
CA TYR A 386 14.96 11.29 2.38
C TYR A 386 15.74 10.08 2.93
N PHE A 387 15.73 8.93 2.26
CA PHE A 387 16.58 7.80 2.61
C PHE A 387 18.05 8.12 2.45
N PHE A 388 18.40 8.95 1.47
CA PHE A 388 19.77 9.39 1.28
C PHE A 388 20.26 10.21 2.49
N HIS A 389 19.40 11.11 3.00
CA HIS A 389 19.73 11.88 4.19
C HIS A 389 19.92 10.99 5.42
N THR A 390 19.08 9.96 5.57
CA THR A 390 19.24 8.99 6.65
C THR A 390 20.57 8.24 6.53
N TYR A 391 20.91 7.78 5.33
CA TYR A 391 22.16 7.08 5.07
C TYR A 391 23.40 7.94 5.33
N LEU A 392 23.44 9.17 4.83
CA LEU A 392 24.53 10.10 5.12
C LEU A 392 24.69 10.38 6.63
N ASN A 393 23.58 10.54 7.36
CA ASN A 393 23.61 10.72 8.80
C ASN A 393 24.13 9.47 9.54
N GLU A 394 23.78 8.28 9.06
CA GLU A 394 24.30 7.01 9.56
C GLU A 394 25.82 6.90 9.35
N LEU A 395 26.30 7.13 8.11
CA LEU A 395 27.72 7.10 7.78
C LEU A 395 28.51 8.10 8.62
N LYS A 396 27.99 9.32 8.81
CA LYS A 396 28.62 10.35 9.63
C LYS A 396 28.69 9.95 11.12
N ARG A 397 27.60 9.43 11.65
CA ARG A 397 27.51 8.97 13.06
C ARG A 397 28.51 7.84 13.35
N ASN A 398 28.67 6.94 12.40
CA ASN A 398 29.54 5.78 12.51
C ASN A 398 31.00 6.08 12.12
N ASN A 399 31.35 7.34 11.81
CA ASN A 399 32.67 7.75 11.29
C ASN A 399 33.11 6.89 10.09
N SER A 400 32.16 6.53 9.21
CA SER A 400 32.44 5.68 8.06
C SER A 400 33.36 6.38 7.06
N PRO A 401 34.37 5.70 6.50
CA PRO A 401 35.23 6.25 5.44
C PRO A 401 34.44 6.56 4.15
N LEU A 402 33.24 6.01 3.98
CA LEU A 402 32.38 6.26 2.82
C LEU A 402 31.68 7.62 2.88
N TYR A 403 31.62 8.29 4.05
CA TYR A 403 30.81 9.49 4.23
C TYR A 403 31.16 10.62 3.26
N GLU A 404 32.45 10.98 3.15
CA GLU A 404 32.87 12.11 2.30
C GLU A 404 32.65 11.82 0.80
N ASN A 405 32.87 10.57 0.38
CA ASN A 405 32.64 10.15 -1.01
C ASN A 405 31.16 10.23 -1.35
N GLU A 406 30.28 9.67 -0.51
CA GLU A 406 28.82 9.68 -0.72
C GLU A 406 28.24 11.09 -0.63
N LEU A 407 28.71 11.92 0.29
CA LEU A 407 28.30 13.33 0.38
C LEU A 407 28.67 14.11 -0.89
N THR A 408 29.89 13.90 -1.39
CA THR A 408 30.37 14.55 -2.62
C THR A 408 29.57 14.06 -3.83
N ALA A 409 29.34 12.76 -3.93
CA ALA A 409 28.54 12.17 -5.01
C ALA A 409 27.10 12.69 -4.98
N TYR A 410 26.47 12.77 -3.80
CA TYR A 410 25.14 13.35 -3.65
C TYR A 410 25.07 14.83 -4.07
N ARG A 411 26.05 15.63 -3.63
CA ARG A 411 26.12 17.05 -4.04
C ARG A 411 26.24 17.21 -5.54
N ASN A 412 27.10 16.44 -6.17
CA ASN A 412 27.33 16.53 -7.61
C ASN A 412 26.10 16.12 -8.45
N ARG A 413 25.27 15.20 -7.94
CA ARG A 413 24.12 14.65 -8.68
C ARG A 413 22.80 15.36 -8.38
N HIS A 414 22.57 15.73 -7.12
CA HIS A 414 21.24 16.11 -6.65
C HIS A 414 21.16 17.53 -6.09
N ASN A 415 22.04 17.90 -5.16
CA ASN A 415 22.00 19.20 -4.49
C ASN A 415 23.39 19.71 -4.14
N PRO A 416 24.00 20.58 -4.97
CA PRO A 416 25.34 21.13 -4.72
C PRO A 416 25.48 21.84 -3.36
N ASN A 417 24.38 22.38 -2.82
CA ASN A 417 24.40 23.16 -1.58
C ASN A 417 24.08 22.31 -0.33
N TYR A 418 23.83 21.01 -0.49
CA TYR A 418 23.47 20.17 0.65
C TYR A 418 24.53 20.20 1.76
N GLY A 419 24.11 20.52 2.98
CA GLY A 419 24.96 20.60 4.17
C GLY A 419 25.86 21.83 4.25
N LEU A 420 25.84 22.75 3.25
CA LEU A 420 26.60 24.01 3.31
C LEU A 420 25.82 25.11 4.06
N GLU A 421 24.51 25.08 4.06
CA GLU A 421 23.65 26.09 4.71
C GLU A 421 23.75 26.06 6.24
N GLN A 422 24.21 24.96 6.84
CA GLN A 422 24.39 24.85 8.29
C GLN A 422 25.66 25.55 8.80
N SER A 423 26.60 25.90 7.95
CA SER A 423 27.85 26.59 8.34
C SER A 423 27.69 28.10 8.50
N HIS A 424 26.66 28.70 7.94
CA HIS A 424 26.45 30.17 7.99
C HIS A 424 25.53 30.66 9.12
N SER A 425 24.84 29.75 9.84
CA SER A 425 23.95 30.14 10.96
C SER A 425 24.61 30.10 12.34
N THR A 426 25.90 29.75 12.45
CA THR A 426 26.59 29.55 13.75
C THR A 426 27.49 30.69 14.22
N ASN A 427 27.50 31.85 13.53
CA ASN A 427 28.27 33.03 13.98
C ASN A 427 27.42 34.06 14.75
N LYS A 428 26.45 33.62 15.57
CA LYS A 428 26.01 34.46 16.70
C LYS A 428 26.81 34.02 17.91
N GLN A 429 27.60 34.95 18.47
CA GLN A 429 28.32 34.76 19.74
C GLN A 429 27.35 34.23 20.78
N LYS A 430 27.55 32.95 21.15
CA LYS A 430 26.78 32.32 22.23
C LYS A 430 27.12 33.01 23.55
N SER A 431 26.10 33.39 24.29
CA SER A 431 26.23 33.95 25.64
C SER A 431 26.83 32.87 26.59
N ILE A 432 27.42 33.32 27.70
CA ILE A 432 27.99 32.45 28.73
C ILE A 432 26.92 31.48 29.29
N GLU A 433 25.63 31.89 29.33
CA GLU A 433 24.51 31.05 29.73
C GLU A 433 24.23 29.89 28.74
N ASP A 434 24.43 30.11 27.44
CA ASP A 434 24.26 29.05 26.44
C ASP A 434 25.38 28.00 26.52
N LYS A 435 26.58 28.41 26.90
CA LYS A 435 27.72 27.48 27.13
C LYS A 435 27.54 26.62 28.38
N LEU A 436 26.91 27.15 29.44
CA LEU A 436 26.57 26.38 30.64
C LEU A 436 25.45 25.37 30.40
N LYS A 437 24.46 25.71 29.56
CA LYS A 437 23.39 24.80 29.15
C LYS A 437 23.90 23.64 28.28
N ASP A 438 24.95 23.88 27.49
CA ASP A 438 25.56 22.85 26.66
C ASP A 438 26.41 21.84 27.49
N LEU A 439 26.88 22.24 28.68
CA LEU A 439 27.68 21.35 29.57
C LEU A 439 26.80 20.35 30.36
N VAL A 440 25.54 20.64 30.56
CA VAL A 440 24.57 19.81 31.31
C VAL A 440 23.68 18.94 30.39
N ARG A 441 23.90 18.98 29.08
CA ARG A 441 23.10 18.27 28.06
C ARG A 441 23.85 17.22 27.23
N PRO A 442 24.61 16.26 27.79
CA PRO A 442 25.13 15.15 26.97
C PRO A 442 24.10 14.02 26.71
N ILE A 443 22.93 14.01 27.38
CA ILE A 443 22.02 12.85 27.34
C ILE A 443 20.73 13.11 26.52
N TYR A 444 20.43 14.36 26.14
CA TYR A 444 19.15 14.70 25.48
C TYR A 444 19.28 15.35 24.09
N ARG A 445 20.48 15.33 23.47
CA ARG A 445 20.73 15.95 22.16
C ARG A 445 21.12 14.97 21.06
N THR A 446 20.50 13.85 21.01
CA THR A 446 20.52 13.02 19.80
C THR A 446 19.08 13.00 19.25
N PHE A 447 18.95 13.39 17.98
CA PHE A 447 17.73 13.26 17.15
C PHE A 447 16.76 14.45 17.11
N ARG A 448 17.08 15.40 16.23
CA ARG A 448 16.06 16.07 15.43
C ARG A 448 16.08 15.41 14.05
N PRO A 449 15.00 14.79 13.58
CA PRO A 449 14.84 14.47 12.18
C PRO A 449 14.91 15.79 11.41
N LEU A 450 15.61 15.79 10.26
CA LEU A 450 15.48 16.86 9.28
C LEU A 450 13.99 16.89 8.94
N LYS A 451 13.31 17.94 9.35
CA LYS A 451 11.96 18.23 8.89
C LYS A 451 12.03 18.24 7.37
N PRO A 452 11.13 17.55 6.64
CA PRO A 452 10.76 18.05 5.34
C PRO A 452 10.46 19.53 5.56
N GLU A 453 10.87 20.39 4.65
CA GLU A 453 10.62 21.83 4.73
C GLU A 453 9.13 22.10 4.87
N SER A 454 8.65 22.02 6.07
CA SER A 454 7.39 22.61 6.48
C SER A 454 7.76 23.99 7.03
N PRO A 455 7.10 25.05 6.57
CA PRO A 455 7.28 26.36 7.14
C PRO A 455 7.06 26.25 8.66
N SER A 456 8.05 26.68 9.40
CA SER A 456 8.06 26.68 10.86
C SER A 456 6.73 27.18 11.45
N GLY A 457 6.08 26.36 12.24
CA GLY A 457 5.24 26.84 13.36
C GLY A 457 3.82 27.30 13.05
N GLN A 458 3.24 27.07 11.86
CA GLN A 458 1.93 27.62 11.48
C GLN A 458 0.76 26.61 11.41
N GLY A 459 0.99 25.30 11.55
CA GLY A 459 -0.06 24.31 11.33
C GLY A 459 -1.14 24.16 12.43
N THR A 460 -0.92 24.65 13.64
CA THR A 460 -1.86 24.46 14.77
C THR A 460 -2.97 25.49 14.85
N ASP A 461 -2.82 26.62 14.19
CA ASP A 461 -3.75 27.74 14.28
C ASP A 461 -5.02 27.55 13.42
N PHE A 462 -4.98 26.66 12.44
CA PHE A 462 -6.11 26.34 11.56
C PHE A 462 -7.15 25.45 12.26
N LEU A 463 -6.70 24.50 13.09
CA LEU A 463 -7.59 23.63 13.83
C LEU A 463 -8.26 24.35 15.01
N ASN A 464 -9.46 23.92 15.35
CA ASN A 464 -10.19 24.43 16.52
C ASN A 464 -9.45 24.03 17.82
N LYS A 465 -9.24 24.98 18.72
CA LYS A 465 -8.55 24.73 19.99
C LYS A 465 -9.29 23.74 20.90
N GLU A 466 -10.62 23.77 20.91
CA GLU A 466 -11.43 22.83 21.67
C GLU A 466 -11.29 21.40 21.15
N PHE A 467 -11.22 21.24 19.81
CA PHE A 467 -10.93 19.96 19.17
C PHE A 467 -9.51 19.47 19.52
N THR A 468 -8.50 20.33 19.36
CA THR A 468 -7.10 19.95 19.59
C THR A 468 -6.77 19.67 21.05
N SER A 469 -7.43 20.37 22.00
CA SER A 469 -7.18 20.19 23.44
C SER A 469 -7.62 18.82 24.00
N GLN A 470 -8.44 18.09 23.23
CA GLN A 470 -8.84 16.71 23.58
C GLN A 470 -7.71 15.70 23.37
N PHE A 471 -6.65 16.09 22.63
CA PHE A 471 -5.54 15.23 22.28
C PHE A 471 -4.25 15.84 22.82
N GLU A 472 -3.49 15.09 23.62
CA GLU A 472 -2.25 15.59 24.19
C GLU A 472 -1.23 15.92 23.11
N SER A 473 -0.65 17.12 23.16
CA SER A 473 0.36 17.62 22.21
C SER A 473 1.69 16.84 22.25
N ASN A 474 1.84 15.92 23.20
CA ASN A 474 3.08 15.15 23.43
C ASN A 474 3.05 13.74 22.85
N GLU A 475 1.97 13.29 22.24
CA GLU A 475 1.96 12.02 21.49
C GLU A 475 2.65 12.20 20.12
N LYS A 476 3.95 12.45 20.14
CA LYS A 476 4.75 12.36 18.91
C LYS A 476 4.72 10.92 18.42
N LEU A 477 4.51 10.77 17.13
CA LEU A 477 4.75 9.47 16.48
C LEU A 477 6.18 9.01 16.81
N PRO A 478 6.41 7.69 16.95
CA PRO A 478 7.74 7.19 17.22
C PRO A 478 8.74 7.76 16.21
N GLU A 479 9.72 8.52 16.70
CA GLU A 479 10.80 9.00 15.85
C GLU A 479 11.74 7.81 15.59
N HIS A 480 12.02 7.54 14.30
CA HIS A 480 13.00 6.53 13.96
C HIS A 480 14.39 7.05 14.23
N THR A 481 15.02 6.44 15.22
CA THR A 481 16.38 6.78 15.65
C THR A 481 17.44 5.88 15.00
N GLY A 482 17.02 4.92 14.18
CA GLY A 482 17.84 3.94 13.51
C GLY A 482 18.58 4.45 12.28
N GLY A 483 19.27 3.54 11.61
CA GLY A 483 19.92 3.77 10.33
C GLY A 483 18.96 3.59 9.14
N LEU A 484 19.56 3.44 7.95
CA LEU A 484 18.80 3.25 6.71
C LEU A 484 17.95 1.98 6.75
N LYS A 485 18.49 0.87 7.23
CA LYS A 485 17.81 -0.42 7.26
C LYS A 485 16.54 -0.38 8.12
N GLU A 486 16.59 0.25 9.30
CA GLU A 486 15.44 0.42 10.18
C GLU A 486 14.38 1.33 9.54
N GLN A 487 14.81 2.38 8.85
CA GLN A 487 13.86 3.26 8.17
C GLN A 487 13.18 2.56 6.99
N LEU A 488 13.89 1.73 6.24
CA LEU A 488 13.30 0.89 5.19
C LEU A 488 12.29 -0.10 5.78
N TYR A 489 12.63 -0.74 6.91
CA TYR A 489 11.70 -1.63 7.62
C TYR A 489 10.39 -0.92 7.98
N VAL A 490 10.50 0.26 8.55
CA VAL A 490 9.31 1.05 8.92
C VAL A 490 8.47 1.39 7.71
N ASN A 491 9.09 1.79 6.61
CA ASN A 491 8.36 2.12 5.39
C ASN A 491 7.69 0.91 4.74
N ASN A 492 8.30 -0.28 4.81
CA ASN A 492 7.72 -1.51 4.27
C ASN A 492 6.63 -2.11 5.17
N CYS A 493 6.87 -2.15 6.49
CA CYS A 493 6.11 -2.99 7.40
C CYS A 493 5.19 -2.21 8.35
N VAL A 494 5.42 -0.89 8.54
CA VAL A 494 4.73 -0.12 9.59
C VAL A 494 3.88 1.01 9.05
N ILE A 495 4.42 1.93 8.22
CA ILE A 495 3.70 3.17 7.85
C ILE A 495 3.53 3.35 6.33
N GLY A 496 4.59 3.46 5.57
CA GLY A 496 4.58 4.01 4.20
C GLY A 496 3.78 3.18 3.21
N LEU A 497 4.25 1.96 2.99
CA LEU A 497 3.73 1.04 1.99
C LEU A 497 2.23 0.71 2.19
N ASN A 498 1.80 0.50 3.43
CA ASN A 498 0.41 0.16 3.76
C ASN A 498 -0.61 1.18 3.20
N ASN A 499 -0.25 2.46 3.18
CA ASN A 499 -1.11 3.50 2.62
C ASN A 499 -1.19 3.42 1.09
N LEU A 500 -0.04 3.20 0.44
CA LEU A 500 0.03 3.06 -1.02
C LEU A 500 -0.76 1.84 -1.49
N LEU A 501 -0.64 0.72 -0.78
CA LEU A 501 -1.38 -0.52 -1.08
C LEU A 501 -2.89 -0.34 -0.91
N ARG A 502 -3.33 0.40 0.11
CA ARG A 502 -4.75 0.76 0.26
C ARG A 502 -5.26 1.57 -0.94
N PHE A 503 -4.54 2.62 -1.34
CA PHE A 503 -4.93 3.43 -2.49
C PHE A 503 -4.98 2.60 -3.77
N ALA A 504 -4.00 1.75 -3.98
CA ALA A 504 -3.90 0.86 -5.14
C ALA A 504 -5.06 -0.14 -5.21
N ASP A 505 -5.39 -0.83 -4.10
CA ASP A 505 -6.52 -1.75 -4.03
C ASP A 505 -7.84 -1.01 -4.30
N ARG A 506 -8.09 0.13 -3.66
CA ARG A 506 -9.34 0.88 -3.83
C ARG A 506 -9.52 1.42 -5.24
N ASN A 507 -8.47 1.99 -5.83
CA ASN A 507 -8.50 2.51 -7.20
C ASN A 507 -8.70 1.41 -8.23
N SER A 508 -7.95 0.31 -8.11
CA SER A 508 -8.05 -0.80 -9.06
C SER A 508 -9.41 -1.49 -8.98
N MET A 509 -9.90 -1.72 -7.76
CA MET A 509 -11.17 -2.40 -7.54
C MET A 509 -12.39 -1.54 -7.90
N ALA A 510 -12.32 -0.23 -7.84
CA ALA A 510 -13.36 0.66 -8.37
C ALA A 510 -13.69 0.35 -9.84
N PHE A 511 -12.75 -0.17 -10.58
CA PHE A 511 -12.88 -0.56 -11.98
C PHE A 511 -12.85 -2.07 -12.22
N SER A 512 -12.92 -2.89 -11.17
CA SER A 512 -12.78 -4.35 -11.24
C SER A 512 -11.48 -4.76 -11.92
N ARG A 513 -10.36 -4.14 -11.53
CA ARG A 513 -9.01 -4.48 -12.02
C ARG A 513 -8.19 -5.05 -10.88
N GLU A 514 -7.33 -6.01 -11.19
CA GLU A 514 -6.37 -6.56 -10.23
C GLU A 514 -5.01 -5.93 -10.42
N MET A 515 -4.42 -5.43 -9.33
CA MET A 515 -3.05 -4.96 -9.32
C MET A 515 -2.14 -6.00 -8.66
N ARG A 516 -1.02 -6.32 -9.31
CA ARG A 516 0.04 -7.24 -8.85
C ARG A 516 1.36 -6.50 -8.73
N LEU A 517 2.09 -6.73 -7.65
CA LEU A 517 3.27 -5.96 -7.26
C LEU A 517 4.51 -6.86 -7.20
N PRO A 518 5.28 -6.98 -8.31
CA PRO A 518 6.44 -7.89 -8.36
C PRO A 518 7.53 -7.57 -7.34
N PHE A 519 7.71 -6.30 -6.96
CA PHE A 519 8.67 -5.89 -5.94
C PHE A 519 8.30 -6.32 -4.52
N LEU A 520 7.06 -6.78 -4.30
CA LEU A 520 6.58 -7.31 -3.02
C LEU A 520 6.61 -8.84 -2.94
N SER A 521 7.42 -9.51 -3.76
CA SER A 521 7.81 -10.90 -3.47
C SER A 521 8.57 -10.93 -2.14
N HIS A 522 8.11 -11.71 -1.17
CA HIS A 522 8.78 -11.78 0.15
C HIS A 522 10.21 -12.30 0.02
N HIS A 523 10.48 -13.23 -0.89
CA HIS A 523 11.83 -13.70 -1.18
C HIS A 523 12.75 -12.57 -1.66
N LEU A 524 12.23 -11.69 -2.53
CA LEU A 524 12.97 -10.53 -3.00
C LEU A 524 13.22 -9.52 -1.88
N VAL A 525 12.20 -9.20 -1.08
CA VAL A 525 12.31 -8.25 0.02
C VAL A 525 13.24 -8.77 1.12
N GLU A 526 13.13 -10.03 1.51
CA GLU A 526 14.03 -10.67 2.48
C GLU A 526 15.49 -10.65 1.99
N PHE A 527 15.73 -10.92 0.71
CA PHE A 527 17.05 -10.79 0.11
C PHE A 527 17.58 -9.37 0.18
N LEU A 528 16.78 -8.37 -0.21
CA LEU A 528 17.17 -6.96 -0.15
C LEU A 528 17.49 -6.50 1.28
N PHE A 529 16.75 -6.97 2.28
CA PHE A 529 17.02 -6.65 3.69
C PHE A 529 18.24 -7.38 4.24
N SER A 530 18.70 -8.44 3.59
CA SER A 530 19.98 -9.09 3.94
C SER A 530 21.20 -8.42 3.31
N LEU A 531 21.03 -7.50 2.36
CA LEU A 531 22.14 -6.79 1.73
C LEU A 531 22.61 -5.59 2.58
N PRO A 532 23.91 -5.26 2.55
CA PRO A 532 24.45 -4.03 3.10
C PRO A 532 23.79 -2.77 2.53
N ASN A 533 23.80 -1.68 3.29
CA ASN A 533 23.18 -0.42 2.89
C ASN A 533 23.81 0.21 1.63
N GLU A 534 25.12 0.03 1.44
CA GLU A 534 25.85 0.50 0.27
C GLU A 534 25.40 -0.15 -1.04
N PHE A 535 24.71 -1.29 -1.01
CA PHE A 535 24.14 -1.89 -2.22
C PHE A 535 22.81 -1.24 -2.64
N LYS A 536 22.19 -0.52 -1.72
CA LYS A 536 20.96 0.25 -1.96
C LYS A 536 21.28 1.69 -2.36
N ILE A 537 22.29 2.29 -1.70
CA ILE A 537 22.76 3.65 -1.97
C ILE A 537 24.27 3.63 -2.16
N GLN A 538 24.75 3.98 -3.36
CA GLN A 538 26.16 4.04 -3.69
C GLN A 538 26.45 5.12 -4.74
N ASP A 539 27.57 5.82 -4.60
CA ASP A 539 28.04 6.87 -5.53
C ASP A 539 26.97 7.92 -5.84
N GLY A 540 26.14 8.30 -4.87
CA GLY A 540 25.04 9.22 -5.07
C GLY A 540 23.82 8.62 -5.82
N TRP A 541 23.78 7.32 -6.04
CA TRP A 541 22.65 6.63 -6.64
C TRP A 541 21.82 5.88 -5.60
N THR A 542 20.52 6.04 -5.65
CA THR A 542 19.54 5.17 -4.98
C THR A 542 19.25 3.94 -5.83
N LYS A 543 18.73 2.86 -5.23
CA LYS A 543 18.41 1.60 -5.91
C LYS A 543 19.60 1.00 -6.67
N PHE A 544 20.82 1.15 -6.14
CA PHE A 544 22.05 0.87 -6.87
C PHE A 544 22.13 -0.57 -7.39
N VAL A 545 21.84 -1.57 -6.54
CA VAL A 545 21.83 -2.99 -6.95
C VAL A 545 20.83 -3.26 -8.08
N MET A 546 19.66 -2.62 -8.05
CA MET A 546 18.66 -2.74 -9.11
C MET A 546 19.16 -2.14 -10.43
N ARG A 547 19.80 -0.97 -10.38
CA ARG A 547 20.40 -0.37 -11.59
C ARG A 547 21.44 -1.27 -12.22
N LYS A 548 22.30 -1.90 -11.40
CA LYS A 548 23.29 -2.88 -11.86
C LYS A 548 22.64 -4.15 -12.45
N ALA A 549 21.60 -4.65 -11.82
CA ALA A 549 20.89 -5.86 -12.29
C ALA A 549 20.22 -5.67 -13.66
N PHE A 550 19.78 -4.45 -13.98
CA PHE A 550 18.99 -4.19 -15.18
C PHE A 550 19.69 -3.27 -16.21
N GLU A 551 20.97 -2.93 -16.01
CA GLU A 551 21.67 -1.98 -16.90
C GLU A 551 21.82 -2.46 -18.36
N THR A 552 21.70 -3.76 -18.62
CA THR A 552 21.74 -4.34 -19.97
C THR A 552 20.37 -4.51 -20.63
N ILE A 553 19.29 -4.28 -19.89
CA ILE A 553 17.91 -4.52 -20.34
C ILE A 553 17.17 -3.20 -20.52
N LEU A 554 17.40 -2.26 -19.61
CA LEU A 554 16.77 -0.94 -19.65
C LEU A 554 17.55 0.01 -20.56
N PRO A 555 16.86 0.98 -21.20
CA PRO A 555 17.53 2.14 -21.81
C PRO A 555 18.44 2.83 -20.79
N LYS A 556 19.65 3.22 -21.21
CA LYS A 556 20.65 3.83 -20.34
C LYS A 556 20.14 5.08 -19.62
N GLU A 557 19.34 5.88 -20.30
CA GLU A 557 18.72 7.10 -19.78
C GLU A 557 17.71 6.81 -18.68
N ILE A 558 17.09 5.64 -18.68
CA ILE A 558 16.19 5.16 -17.60
C ILE A 558 17.01 4.59 -16.47
N THR A 559 17.97 3.71 -16.78
CA THR A 559 18.81 3.05 -15.76
C THR A 559 19.55 4.06 -14.89
N TRP A 560 20.11 5.11 -15.51
CA TRP A 560 20.93 6.11 -14.82
C TRP A 560 20.26 7.47 -14.74
N ARG A 561 18.93 7.48 -14.67
CA ARG A 561 18.13 8.67 -14.42
C ARG A 561 18.36 9.21 -13.00
N VAL A 562 18.65 10.51 -12.90
CA VAL A 562 18.92 11.21 -11.62
C VAL A 562 17.62 11.70 -10.98
N ASP A 563 16.78 12.33 -11.78
CA ASP A 563 15.53 12.91 -11.32
C ASP A 563 14.48 11.81 -11.07
N LYS A 564 14.08 11.66 -9.81
CA LYS A 564 12.88 10.93 -9.49
C LYS A 564 11.72 11.90 -9.45
N ILE A 565 10.81 11.75 -10.41
CA ILE A 565 9.50 12.39 -10.36
C ILE A 565 8.54 11.33 -9.83
N GLY A 566 7.89 11.61 -8.70
CA GLY A 566 6.76 10.78 -8.27
C GLY A 566 5.62 10.98 -9.26
N TYR A 567 4.65 10.08 -9.29
CA TYR A 567 3.42 10.15 -10.09
C TYR A 567 2.58 11.38 -9.66
N GLU A 568 3.10 12.58 -9.97
CA GLU A 568 2.68 13.86 -9.39
C GLU A 568 1.89 14.68 -10.41
N PRO A 569 0.55 14.80 -10.23
CA PRO A 569 -0.25 15.73 -11.02
C PRO A 569 0.08 17.18 -10.75
N PRO A 570 -0.26 18.12 -11.65
CA PRO A 570 -0.07 19.56 -11.46
C PRO A 570 -1.07 20.14 -10.44
N GLN A 571 -1.01 19.64 -9.18
CA GLN A 571 -1.94 20.00 -8.10
C GLN A 571 -2.09 21.50 -7.93
N SER A 572 -0.98 22.26 -7.95
CA SER A 572 -1.03 23.69 -7.77
C SER A 572 -1.87 24.40 -8.82
N ARG A 573 -1.83 23.90 -10.07
CA ARG A 573 -2.65 24.44 -11.16
C ARG A 573 -4.12 24.04 -11.01
N TRP A 574 -4.38 22.76 -10.63
CA TRP A 574 -5.75 22.28 -10.45
C TRP A 574 -6.48 23.03 -9.35
N MET A 575 -5.82 23.32 -8.23
CA MET A 575 -6.39 24.07 -7.12
C MET A 575 -6.70 25.54 -7.45
N GLU A 576 -6.28 26.04 -8.60
CA GLU A 576 -6.69 27.37 -9.10
C GLU A 576 -8.02 27.34 -9.85
N ASN A 577 -8.52 26.17 -10.23
CA ASN A 577 -9.81 26.01 -10.87
C ASN A 577 -10.94 26.46 -9.91
N LYS A 578 -11.92 27.18 -10.47
CA LYS A 578 -13.03 27.77 -9.69
C LYS A 578 -13.85 26.71 -8.97
N GLU A 579 -14.23 25.64 -9.67
CA GLU A 579 -15.08 24.59 -9.10
C GLU A 579 -14.36 23.86 -7.95
N ILE A 580 -13.04 23.66 -8.07
CA ILE A 580 -12.22 23.07 -6.98
C ILE A 580 -12.17 24.02 -5.78
N LYS A 581 -12.02 25.34 -6.00
CA LYS A 581 -12.08 26.33 -4.91
C LYS A 581 -13.42 26.35 -4.22
N ASP A 582 -14.52 26.28 -4.98
CA ASP A 582 -15.88 26.22 -4.43
C ASP A 582 -16.07 24.95 -3.57
N LEU A 583 -15.51 23.80 -4.01
CA LEU A 583 -15.51 22.56 -3.23
C LEU A 583 -14.69 22.70 -1.93
N ILE A 584 -13.51 23.32 -1.98
CA ILE A 584 -12.67 23.57 -0.80
C ILE A 584 -13.39 24.47 0.19
N GLU A 585 -14.00 25.56 -0.27
CA GLU A 585 -14.76 26.49 0.58
C GLU A 585 -15.94 25.79 1.27
N SER A 586 -16.69 24.97 0.52
CA SER A 586 -17.77 24.15 1.09
C SER A 586 -17.25 23.19 2.16
N SER A 587 -16.14 22.51 1.89
CA SER A 587 -15.52 21.55 2.80
C SER A 587 -15.04 22.21 4.11
N ILE A 588 -14.49 23.42 4.02
CA ILE A 588 -14.09 24.21 5.19
C ILE A 588 -15.32 24.54 6.03
N VAL A 589 -16.43 24.95 5.41
CA VAL A 589 -17.68 25.24 6.12
C VAL A 589 -18.23 24.00 6.84
N ASP A 590 -18.14 22.83 6.22
CA ASP A 590 -18.60 21.58 6.85
C ASP A 590 -17.74 21.22 8.06
N LEU A 591 -16.41 21.30 7.95
CA LEU A 591 -15.50 21.04 9.07
C LEU A 591 -15.61 22.11 10.20
N GLU A 592 -16.00 23.33 9.88
CA GLU A 592 -16.35 24.34 10.88
C GLU A 592 -17.60 23.96 11.67
N LYS A 593 -18.66 23.47 10.98
CA LYS A 593 -19.90 23.01 11.64
C LYS A 593 -19.63 21.84 12.59
N GLU A 594 -18.72 20.93 12.18
CA GLU A 594 -18.26 19.80 13.00
C GLU A 594 -17.32 20.21 14.15
N GLY A 595 -16.95 21.49 14.24
CA GLY A 595 -16.08 22.02 15.30
C GLY A 595 -14.60 21.63 15.16
N ILE A 596 -14.17 21.14 13.98
CA ILE A 596 -12.80 20.67 13.72
C ILE A 596 -11.89 21.84 13.36
N ILE A 597 -12.40 22.80 12.57
CA ILE A 597 -11.65 23.95 12.07
C ILE A 597 -12.13 25.23 12.76
N ASN A 598 -11.24 26.22 12.87
CA ASN A 598 -11.54 27.51 13.50
C ASN A 598 -12.18 28.49 12.49
N LYS A 599 -13.41 28.97 12.78
CA LYS A 599 -14.18 29.93 11.97
C LYS A 599 -13.48 31.23 11.57
N LYS A 600 -12.42 31.63 12.28
CA LYS A 600 -11.78 32.94 12.13
C LYS A 600 -10.47 32.92 11.33
N ARG A 601 -10.02 31.74 10.85
CA ARG A 601 -8.73 31.62 10.19
C ARG A 601 -8.88 30.97 8.82
N LYS A 602 -8.25 31.57 7.83
CA LYS A 602 -8.11 30.95 6.49
C LYS A 602 -7.11 29.81 6.56
N ALA A 603 -7.30 28.80 5.72
CA ALA A 603 -6.30 27.76 5.47
C ALA A 603 -4.92 28.40 5.22
N THR A 604 -3.90 27.95 5.93
CA THR A 604 -2.57 28.56 5.90
C THR A 604 -1.72 28.07 4.73
N GLY A 605 -2.23 27.09 3.95
CA GLY A 605 -1.51 26.55 2.80
C GLY A 605 -2.32 25.51 2.02
N LYS A 606 -1.81 25.18 0.82
CA LYS A 606 -2.44 24.22 -0.10
C LYS A 606 -2.64 22.82 0.50
N SER A 607 -1.83 22.44 1.49
CA SER A 607 -1.98 21.18 2.21
C SER A 607 -3.22 21.17 3.10
N ASP A 608 -3.50 22.26 3.83
CA ASP A 608 -4.69 22.38 4.69
C ASP A 608 -5.96 22.38 3.84
N GLU A 609 -5.93 23.06 2.69
CA GLU A 609 -7.03 23.10 1.72
C GLU A 609 -7.33 21.69 1.18
N TRP A 610 -6.29 20.96 0.76
CA TRP A 610 -6.42 19.60 0.26
C TRP A 610 -6.95 18.65 1.34
N ASN A 611 -6.37 18.69 2.54
CA ASN A 611 -6.81 17.84 3.64
C ASN A 611 -8.26 18.14 4.04
N SER A 612 -8.67 19.40 4.04
CA SER A 612 -10.05 19.79 4.32
C SER A 612 -11.02 19.21 3.28
N LEU A 613 -10.68 19.34 2.00
CA LEU A 613 -11.47 18.81 0.89
C LEU A 613 -11.65 17.30 1.01
N VAL A 614 -10.56 16.56 1.21
CA VAL A 614 -10.59 15.10 1.28
C VAL A 614 -11.30 14.59 2.54
N VAL A 615 -11.05 15.23 3.70
CA VAL A 615 -11.69 14.85 4.97
C VAL A 615 -13.19 15.09 4.92
N SER A 616 -13.62 16.26 4.46
CA SER A 616 -15.05 16.59 4.37
C SER A 616 -15.79 15.60 3.47
N GLU A 617 -15.28 15.37 2.26
CA GLU A 617 -15.97 14.51 1.28
C GLU A 617 -15.94 13.02 1.68
N THR A 618 -14.84 12.55 2.32
CA THR A 618 -14.72 11.13 2.68
C THR A 618 -15.47 10.75 3.96
N LEU A 619 -15.42 11.62 4.97
CA LEU A 619 -15.91 11.27 6.30
C LEU A 619 -17.28 11.86 6.63
N PHE A 620 -17.67 12.99 6.04
CA PHE A 620 -18.87 13.73 6.41
C PHE A 620 -19.93 13.81 5.31
N ASN A 621 -19.58 13.58 4.06
CA ASN A 621 -20.47 13.52 2.89
C ASN A 621 -20.53 12.11 2.29
#